data_715c61eeaa4243ffb81e8c5ee358692e
#
_entry.id   715c61eeaa4243ffb81e8c5ee358692e
#
_cell.length_a   1.000
_cell.length_b   1.000
_cell.length_c   1.000
_cell.angle_alpha   90.00
_cell.angle_beta   90.00
_cell.angle_gamma   90.00
#
_symmetry.space_group_name_H-M   'P 1'
#
loop_
_entity.id
_entity.type
_entity.pdbx_description
1 polymer ?
#
loop_
_entity_poly.entity_id
_entity_poly.type
_entity_poly.pdbx_seq_one_letter_code
_entity_poly.pdbx_strand_id
1 'polypeptide(L)'
;MTTEHKVARRKLSLLELATELNSVSRACQIVGYSRQQFYEIRRNFQTYGAEGLLDRLPGPKGPHPNRVDESVELSILDYSLQYPTHGPLRVAQQLALQGVQVSSGGVRGVWSRHNLMSRHERLLRLERHMREQNLELSDSQVKLLERFSPEFRERHIETKHTGDLVAVDTFFVGTLKGVGRVYMQSVIDCYSRLAWGRLYTTKLPLTAVHVLNEDVLPFFEQHDAVVTTVLSDNGREFCGRPDKHPYEIFLQLEGIEHRTTKVRRPQSNGFVERLHRTLLDEHFRIQGRKVWYETLEEMQKDLDVYLHHYNHERAHQGRNMNGRVPYRVFIDGLPERKTITEEAA
;
A
#
# COMPACT_ATOMS: atom_id res chain seq x y z
N MET A 1 1.58 21.02 -32.04
CA MET A 1 1.01 22.37 -31.81
C MET A 1 0.06 22.25 -30.62
N THR A 2 0.35 22.88 -29.50
CA THR A 2 -0.49 22.82 -28.29
C THR A 2 -1.82 23.56 -28.48
N THR A 3 -2.83 23.24 -27.66
CA THR A 3 -4.14 23.87 -27.70
C THR A 3 -4.04 25.38 -27.51
N GLU A 4 -3.13 25.84 -26.65
CA GLU A 4 -2.85 27.24 -26.38
C GLU A 4 -2.35 27.99 -27.62
N HIS A 5 -1.43 27.41 -28.40
CA HIS A 5 -0.95 27.98 -29.65
C HIS A 5 -2.05 28.09 -30.71
N LYS A 6 -3.00 27.15 -30.76
CA LYS A 6 -4.14 27.20 -31.67
C LYS A 6 -5.07 28.38 -31.31
N VAL A 7 -5.31 28.61 -30.02
CA VAL A 7 -6.13 29.74 -29.53
C VAL A 7 -5.45 31.07 -29.81
N ALA A 8 -4.16 31.19 -29.51
CA ALA A 8 -3.39 32.40 -29.79
C ALA A 8 -3.40 32.75 -31.28
N ARG A 9 -3.22 31.76 -32.16
CA ARG A 9 -3.29 31.93 -33.61
C ARG A 9 -4.67 32.41 -34.09
N ARG A 10 -5.75 31.85 -33.51
CA ARG A 10 -7.13 32.28 -33.80
C ARG A 10 -7.38 33.73 -33.39
N LYS A 11 -6.84 34.17 -32.25
CA LYS A 11 -6.93 35.57 -31.80
C LYS A 11 -6.13 36.51 -32.69
N LEU A 12 -4.97 36.11 -33.17
CA LEU A 12 -4.17 36.85 -34.12
C LEU A 12 -4.92 37.02 -35.44
N SER A 13 -5.45 35.91 -36.00
CA SER A 13 -6.26 35.96 -37.23
C SER A 13 -7.49 36.86 -37.11
N LEU A 14 -8.10 36.98 -35.94
CA LEU A 14 -9.19 37.92 -35.69
C LEU A 14 -8.74 39.38 -35.84
N LEU A 15 -7.55 39.73 -35.32
CA LEU A 15 -6.99 41.10 -35.44
C LEU A 15 -6.62 41.41 -36.88
N GLU A 16 -5.99 40.47 -37.60
CA GLU A 16 -5.65 40.60 -39.02
C GLU A 16 -6.91 40.80 -39.89
N LEU A 17 -7.91 39.92 -39.70
CA LEU A 17 -9.17 39.98 -40.42
C LEU A 17 -9.93 41.29 -40.20
N ALA A 18 -9.91 41.85 -39.00
CA ALA A 18 -10.51 43.15 -38.71
C ALA A 18 -9.85 44.31 -39.46
N THR A 19 -8.54 44.19 -39.70
CA THR A 19 -7.77 45.20 -40.47
C THR A 19 -8.06 45.04 -41.95
N GLU A 20 -8.08 43.81 -42.50
CA GLU A 20 -8.39 43.52 -43.90
C GLU A 20 -9.81 43.95 -44.29
N LEU A 21 -10.79 43.63 -43.46
CA LEU A 21 -12.20 43.97 -43.69
C LEU A 21 -12.55 45.44 -43.37
N ASN A 22 -11.62 46.18 -42.80
CA ASN A 22 -11.82 47.53 -42.24
C ASN A 22 -13.11 47.62 -41.36
N SER A 23 -13.46 46.52 -40.69
CA SER A 23 -14.69 46.35 -39.91
C SER A 23 -14.53 45.35 -38.77
N VAL A 24 -14.43 45.88 -37.54
CA VAL A 24 -14.37 45.05 -36.31
C VAL A 24 -15.62 44.18 -36.13
N SER A 25 -16.81 44.76 -36.42
CA SER A 25 -18.09 44.05 -36.26
C SER A 25 -18.16 42.80 -37.16
N ARG A 26 -17.74 42.95 -38.42
CA ARG A 26 -17.78 41.89 -39.40
C ARG A 26 -16.76 40.77 -39.09
N ALA A 27 -15.54 41.15 -38.68
CA ALA A 27 -14.51 40.21 -38.26
C ALA A 27 -14.96 39.40 -37.03
N CYS A 28 -15.54 40.07 -36.02
CA CYS A 28 -16.09 39.42 -34.84
C CYS A 28 -17.21 38.42 -35.17
N GLN A 29 -18.09 38.73 -36.07
CA GLN A 29 -19.17 37.80 -36.52
C GLN A 29 -18.61 36.60 -37.21
N ILE A 30 -17.59 36.72 -38.05
CA ILE A 30 -16.98 35.60 -38.80
C ILE A 30 -16.24 34.67 -37.85
N VAL A 31 -15.47 35.19 -36.90
CA VAL A 31 -14.61 34.39 -36.04
C VAL A 31 -15.34 33.90 -34.77
N GLY A 32 -16.50 34.51 -34.44
CA GLY A 32 -17.33 34.17 -33.28
C GLY A 32 -16.86 34.77 -31.96
N TYR A 33 -16.31 36.00 -31.98
CA TYR A 33 -15.97 36.80 -30.81
C TYR A 33 -16.90 37.99 -30.63
N SER A 34 -17.05 38.46 -29.38
CA SER A 34 -17.72 39.72 -29.10
C SER A 34 -16.79 40.91 -29.40
N ARG A 35 -17.38 42.09 -29.69
CA ARG A 35 -16.59 43.32 -29.87
C ARG A 35 -15.78 43.67 -28.63
N GLN A 36 -16.30 43.41 -27.44
CA GLN A 36 -15.58 43.61 -26.18
C GLN A 36 -14.34 42.78 -26.10
N GLN A 37 -14.45 41.44 -26.40
CA GLN A 37 -13.32 40.55 -26.44
C GLN A 37 -12.28 40.97 -27.50
N PHE A 38 -12.70 41.48 -28.65
CA PHE A 38 -11.79 42.03 -29.66
C PHE A 38 -10.92 43.15 -29.10
N TYR A 39 -11.51 44.14 -28.42
CA TYR A 39 -10.75 45.24 -27.87
C TYR A 39 -9.84 44.81 -26.71
N GLU A 40 -10.21 43.84 -25.93
CA GLU A 40 -9.35 43.23 -24.91
C GLU A 40 -8.16 42.52 -25.56
N ILE A 41 -8.39 41.66 -26.56
CA ILE A 41 -7.36 40.95 -27.32
C ILE A 41 -6.40 41.95 -27.97
N ARG A 42 -6.94 43.00 -28.62
CA ARG A 42 -6.14 44.05 -29.24
C ARG A 42 -5.26 44.79 -28.23
N ARG A 43 -5.81 45.18 -27.07
CA ARG A 43 -5.05 45.80 -25.99
C ARG A 43 -3.96 44.94 -25.47
N ASN A 44 -4.26 43.68 -25.23
CA ASN A 44 -3.27 42.69 -24.74
C ASN A 44 -2.16 42.47 -25.76
N PHE A 45 -2.49 42.37 -27.04
CA PHE A 45 -1.52 42.24 -28.11
C PHE A 45 -0.64 43.52 -28.24
N GLN A 46 -1.21 44.70 -28.11
CA GLN A 46 -0.46 45.94 -28.14
C GLN A 46 0.49 46.12 -26.94
N THR A 47 0.10 45.61 -25.76
CA THR A 47 0.89 45.72 -24.52
C THR A 47 1.95 44.63 -24.37
N TYR A 48 1.65 43.39 -24.77
CA TYR A 48 2.46 42.23 -24.48
C TYR A 48 2.89 41.44 -25.72
N GLY A 49 2.58 41.95 -26.93
CA GLY A 49 2.89 41.24 -28.18
C GLY A 49 2.19 39.87 -28.29
N ALA A 50 2.86 38.91 -28.89
CA ALA A 50 2.33 37.55 -29.09
C ALA A 50 1.96 36.85 -27.80
N GLU A 51 2.66 37.10 -26.70
CA GLU A 51 2.36 36.52 -25.38
C GLU A 51 1.00 37.04 -24.82
N GLY A 52 0.57 38.23 -25.19
CA GLY A 52 -0.74 38.76 -24.82
C GLY A 52 -1.93 38.04 -25.46
N LEU A 53 -1.69 37.20 -26.45
CA LEU A 53 -2.72 36.38 -27.11
C LEU A 53 -2.93 35.02 -26.41
N LEU A 54 -1.98 34.57 -25.56
CA LEU A 54 -2.12 33.35 -24.78
C LEU A 54 -3.19 33.55 -23.70
N ASP A 55 -4.02 32.53 -23.49
CA ASP A 55 -4.98 32.56 -22.39
C ASP A 55 -4.24 32.43 -21.07
N ARG A 56 -4.41 33.38 -20.19
CA ARG A 56 -3.93 33.24 -18.82
C ARG A 56 -4.89 32.32 -18.06
N LEU A 57 -4.34 31.32 -17.40
CA LEU A 57 -5.13 30.45 -16.53
C LEU A 57 -5.89 31.34 -15.52
N PRO A 58 -7.20 31.13 -15.36
CA PRO A 58 -7.96 31.83 -14.34
C PRO A 58 -7.43 31.40 -12.96
N GLY A 59 -7.08 32.36 -12.12
CA GLY A 59 -6.58 32.13 -10.79
C GLY A 59 -6.29 33.42 -10.04
N PRO A 60 -6.09 33.36 -8.74
CA PRO A 60 -5.74 34.53 -7.94
C PRO A 60 -4.39 35.09 -8.40
N LYS A 61 -4.34 36.41 -8.64
CA LYS A 61 -3.13 37.11 -9.09
C LYS A 61 -2.08 37.36 -8.00
N GLY A 62 -2.32 36.86 -6.80
CA GLY A 62 -1.44 37.01 -5.64
C GLY A 62 -1.71 35.99 -4.56
N PRO A 63 -0.92 35.98 -3.49
CA PRO A 63 -1.13 35.09 -2.34
C PRO A 63 -2.51 35.39 -1.72
N HIS A 64 -3.15 34.29 -1.26
CA HIS A 64 -4.47 34.36 -0.60
C HIS A 64 -4.37 35.27 0.64
N PRO A 65 -5.37 36.14 0.92
CA PRO A 65 -5.35 37.06 2.07
C PRO A 65 -5.09 36.38 3.43
N ASN A 66 -5.54 35.12 3.57
CA ASN A 66 -5.33 34.28 4.78
C ASN A 66 -4.04 33.44 4.70
N ARG A 67 -3.10 33.78 3.83
CA ARG A 67 -1.80 33.10 3.81
C ARG A 67 -1.06 33.44 5.11
N VAL A 68 -0.48 32.42 5.70
CA VAL A 68 0.34 32.53 6.90
C VAL A 68 1.54 33.42 6.60
N ASP A 69 1.87 34.31 7.53
CA ASP A 69 3.03 35.22 7.42
C ASP A 69 4.34 34.42 7.34
N GLU A 70 5.34 35.00 6.70
CA GLU A 70 6.63 34.35 6.44
C GLU A 70 7.34 33.92 7.74
N SER A 71 7.27 34.72 8.78
CA SER A 71 7.84 34.43 10.11
C SER A 71 7.20 33.19 10.75
N VAL A 72 5.87 33.08 10.63
CA VAL A 72 5.12 31.90 11.11
C VAL A 72 5.39 30.69 10.22
N GLU A 73 5.54 30.89 8.90
CA GLU A 73 5.92 29.83 7.96
C GLU A 73 7.27 29.22 8.31
N LEU A 74 8.28 30.04 8.60
CA LEU A 74 9.59 29.59 9.07
C LEU A 74 9.50 28.81 10.39
N SER A 75 8.74 29.31 11.37
CA SER A 75 8.55 28.62 12.65
C SER A 75 7.91 27.22 12.47
N ILE A 76 6.97 27.09 11.52
CA ILE A 76 6.37 25.78 11.18
C ILE A 76 7.39 24.85 10.55
N LEU A 77 8.24 25.38 9.65
CA LEU A 77 9.27 24.58 8.98
C LEU A 77 10.34 24.08 9.96
N ASP A 78 10.83 24.95 10.83
CA ASP A 78 11.81 24.61 11.85
C ASP A 78 11.26 23.59 12.85
N TYR A 79 10.04 23.82 13.33
CA TYR A 79 9.40 22.86 14.21
C TYR A 79 9.20 21.49 13.53
N SER A 80 8.80 21.49 12.26
CA SER A 80 8.59 20.26 11.49
C SER A 80 9.88 19.51 11.21
N LEU A 81 11.02 20.21 11.17
CA LEU A 81 12.35 19.63 11.04
C LEU A 81 12.77 18.96 12.36
N GLN A 82 12.55 19.62 13.51
CA GLN A 82 12.86 19.06 14.82
C GLN A 82 11.97 17.88 15.19
N TYR A 83 10.66 17.94 14.84
CA TYR A 83 9.64 16.94 15.19
C TYR A 83 8.88 16.43 13.97
N PRO A 84 9.53 15.73 13.03
CA PRO A 84 8.95 15.37 11.73
C PRO A 84 7.77 14.40 11.83
N THR A 85 7.59 13.74 12.97
CA THR A 85 6.50 12.78 13.21
C THR A 85 5.21 13.41 13.69
N HIS A 86 5.25 14.68 14.15
CA HIS A 86 4.08 15.38 14.67
C HIS A 86 3.09 15.70 13.54
N GLY A 87 1.78 15.55 13.82
CA GLY A 87 0.71 15.92 12.90
C GLY A 87 0.40 17.43 12.95
N PRO A 88 -0.36 17.97 11.97
CA PRO A 88 -0.56 19.41 11.84
C PRO A 88 -1.28 20.05 13.03
N LEU A 89 -2.19 19.32 13.69
CA LEU A 89 -2.85 19.80 14.90
C LEU A 89 -1.86 19.95 16.06
N ARG A 90 -0.99 18.94 16.26
CA ARG A 90 0.02 18.98 17.33
C ARG A 90 1.04 20.08 17.09
N VAL A 91 1.46 20.28 15.83
CA VAL A 91 2.37 21.39 15.45
C VAL A 91 1.72 22.73 15.80
N ALA A 92 0.47 22.96 15.42
CA ALA A 92 -0.26 24.18 15.72
C ALA A 92 -0.37 24.44 17.23
N GLN A 93 -0.69 23.41 18.02
CA GLN A 93 -0.78 23.51 19.49
C GLN A 93 0.56 23.81 20.15
N GLN A 94 1.63 23.18 19.71
CA GLN A 94 2.98 23.42 20.26
C GLN A 94 3.51 24.81 19.91
N LEU A 95 3.27 25.28 18.69
CA LEU A 95 3.59 26.65 18.29
C LEU A 95 2.79 27.68 19.08
N ALA A 96 1.51 27.39 19.37
CA ALA A 96 0.70 28.26 20.22
C ALA A 96 1.26 28.41 21.66
N LEU A 97 1.82 27.33 22.24
CA LEU A 97 2.53 27.39 23.52
C LEU A 97 3.82 28.23 23.46
N GLN A 98 4.39 28.40 22.28
CA GLN A 98 5.55 29.27 22.02
C GLN A 98 5.15 30.69 21.63
N GLY A 99 3.83 31.01 21.67
CA GLY A 99 3.31 32.35 21.32
C GLY A 99 2.97 32.54 19.84
N VAL A 100 3.19 31.51 18.99
CA VAL A 100 2.92 31.59 17.55
C VAL A 100 1.54 31.01 17.25
N GLN A 101 0.56 31.87 16.91
CA GLN A 101 -0.81 31.47 16.63
C GLN A 101 -0.98 31.04 15.17
N VAL A 102 -1.30 29.76 14.95
CA VAL A 102 -1.57 29.21 13.64
C VAL A 102 -2.59 28.06 13.72
N SER A 103 -3.47 27.96 12.75
CA SER A 103 -4.42 26.86 12.65
C SER A 103 -3.76 25.60 12.06
N SER A 104 -4.34 24.42 12.34
CA SER A 104 -3.89 23.17 11.67
C SER A 104 -4.04 23.21 10.15
N GLY A 105 -5.00 23.97 9.63
CA GLY A 105 -5.15 24.26 8.21
C GLY A 105 -3.99 25.10 7.66
N GLY A 106 -3.54 26.12 8.42
CA GLY A 106 -2.37 26.92 8.09
C GLY A 106 -1.09 26.08 8.02
N VAL A 107 -0.87 25.19 9.01
CA VAL A 107 0.26 24.25 8.99
C VAL A 107 0.22 23.35 7.75
N ARG A 108 -0.96 22.79 7.40
CA ARG A 108 -1.12 22.00 6.16
C ARG A 108 -0.82 22.81 4.91
N GLY A 109 -1.26 24.06 4.84
CA GLY A 109 -0.98 24.96 3.73
C GLY A 109 0.52 25.19 3.52
N VAL A 110 1.27 25.41 4.62
CA VAL A 110 2.73 25.50 4.59
C VAL A 110 3.35 24.19 4.11
N TRP A 111 2.97 23.07 4.69
CA TRP A 111 3.49 21.77 4.29
C TRP A 111 3.22 21.43 2.81
N SER A 112 2.06 21.79 2.29
CA SER A 112 1.73 21.59 0.87
C SER A 112 2.69 22.38 -0.05
N ARG A 113 2.98 23.66 0.29
CA ARG A 113 3.90 24.48 -0.49
C ARG A 113 5.34 23.98 -0.48
N HIS A 114 5.76 23.33 0.62
CA HIS A 114 7.12 22.84 0.82
C HIS A 114 7.28 21.34 0.61
N ASN A 115 6.26 20.64 0.07
CA ASN A 115 6.25 19.19 -0.14
C ASN A 115 6.56 18.40 1.15
N LEU A 116 5.87 18.76 2.25
CA LEU A 116 6.07 18.16 3.58
C LEU A 116 4.81 17.48 4.13
N MET A 117 3.84 17.16 3.28
CA MET A 117 2.54 16.63 3.70
C MET A 117 2.66 15.27 4.39
N SER A 118 3.50 14.39 3.89
CA SER A 118 3.73 13.08 4.49
C SER A 118 4.82 13.11 5.57
N ARG A 119 4.76 12.17 6.51
CA ARG A 119 5.83 11.98 7.51
C ARG A 119 7.16 11.63 6.85
N HIS A 120 7.09 10.87 5.76
CA HIS A 120 8.27 10.46 5.00
C HIS A 120 8.99 11.67 4.40
N GLU A 121 8.27 12.58 3.75
CA GLU A 121 8.85 13.80 3.16
C GLU A 121 9.54 14.67 4.23
N ARG A 122 8.92 14.80 5.42
CA ARG A 122 9.52 15.54 6.55
C ARG A 122 10.80 14.86 7.07
N LEU A 123 10.83 13.54 7.12
CA LEU A 123 12.03 12.78 7.52
C LEU A 123 13.14 12.88 6.48
N LEU A 124 12.82 12.83 5.18
CA LEU A 124 13.80 13.05 4.10
C LEU A 124 14.40 14.46 4.15
N ARG A 125 13.59 15.47 4.50
CA ARG A 125 14.10 16.83 4.70
C ARG A 125 15.05 16.91 5.88
N LEU A 126 14.73 16.24 6.99
CA LEU A 126 15.64 16.15 8.15
C LEU A 126 16.96 15.48 7.74
N GLU A 127 16.92 14.38 7.02
CA GLU A 127 18.13 13.69 6.55
C GLU A 127 19.01 14.59 5.69
N ARG A 128 18.41 15.33 4.73
CA ARG A 128 19.17 16.31 3.91
C ARG A 128 19.81 17.40 4.75
N HIS A 129 19.04 17.96 5.68
CA HIS A 129 19.52 19.03 6.56
C HIS A 129 20.71 18.56 7.43
N MET A 130 20.63 17.33 7.96
CA MET A 130 21.72 16.74 8.75
C MET A 130 22.96 16.48 7.89
N ARG A 131 22.80 16.02 6.64
CA ARG A 131 23.92 15.86 5.69
C ARG A 131 24.57 17.18 5.33
N GLU A 132 23.78 18.24 5.09
CA GLU A 132 24.29 19.58 4.76
C GLU A 132 25.11 20.18 5.92
N GLN A 133 24.78 19.81 7.17
CA GLN A 133 25.48 20.26 8.36
C GLN A 133 26.57 19.31 8.85
N ASN A 134 26.86 18.23 8.12
CA ASN A 134 27.79 17.15 8.52
C ASN A 134 27.49 16.56 9.92
N LEU A 135 26.23 16.52 10.32
CA LEU A 135 25.77 15.94 11.56
C LEU A 135 25.32 14.49 11.33
N GLU A 136 25.64 13.61 12.26
CA GLU A 136 25.17 12.24 12.24
C GLU A 136 23.74 12.16 12.79
N LEU A 137 22.89 11.35 12.12
CA LEU A 137 21.54 11.05 12.61
C LEU A 137 21.64 10.16 13.86
N SER A 138 20.83 10.44 14.86
CA SER A 138 20.70 9.53 16.01
C SER A 138 20.08 8.19 15.59
N ASP A 139 20.42 7.10 16.28
CA ASP A 139 19.89 5.75 16.02
C ASP A 139 18.36 5.71 15.97
N SER A 140 17.69 6.54 16.78
CA SER A 140 16.22 6.65 16.77
C SER A 140 15.68 7.31 15.50
N GLN A 141 16.39 8.30 14.96
CA GLN A 141 16.03 8.97 13.69
C GLN A 141 16.31 8.08 12.50
N VAL A 142 17.41 7.32 12.49
CA VAL A 142 17.72 6.30 11.48
C VAL A 142 16.64 5.23 11.44
N LYS A 143 16.24 4.69 12.60
CA LYS A 143 15.13 3.70 12.71
C LYS A 143 13.79 4.27 12.22
N LEU A 144 13.53 5.57 12.45
CA LEU A 144 12.32 6.22 11.94
C LEU A 144 12.37 6.42 10.42
N LEU A 145 13.49 6.85 9.87
CA LEU A 145 13.71 6.96 8.42
C LEU A 145 13.52 5.61 7.73
N GLU A 146 14.17 4.57 8.23
CA GLU A 146 13.99 3.20 7.73
C GLU A 146 12.53 2.75 7.75
N ARG A 147 11.80 3.03 8.84
CA ARG A 147 10.39 2.63 9.00
C ARG A 147 9.44 3.33 8.03
N PHE A 148 9.73 4.57 7.63
CA PHE A 148 8.88 5.38 6.77
C PHE A 148 9.40 5.52 5.35
N SER A 149 10.58 4.96 5.02
CA SER A 149 11.10 4.90 3.66
C SER A 149 10.15 4.14 2.73
N PRO A 150 9.90 4.62 1.48
CA PRO A 150 9.18 3.86 0.46
C PRO A 150 9.83 2.52 0.18
N GLU A 151 11.15 2.45 0.12
CA GLU A 151 11.93 1.22 -0.06
C GLU A 151 11.67 0.21 1.08
N PHE A 152 11.35 0.70 2.26
CA PHE A 152 10.97 -0.12 3.40
C PHE A 152 9.53 -0.62 3.31
N ARG A 153 8.64 0.15 2.64
CA ARG A 153 7.27 -0.27 2.32
C ARG A 153 7.25 -1.19 1.10
N GLU A 154 8.20 -1.02 0.18
CA GLU A 154 8.37 -1.81 -1.03
C GLU A 154 9.08 -3.13 -0.82
N ARG A 155 9.68 -3.38 0.34
CA ARG A 155 10.06 -4.74 0.77
C ARG A 155 8.80 -5.54 1.13
N HIS A 156 7.80 -5.46 0.28
CA HIS A 156 6.78 -6.47 0.19
C HIS A 156 7.47 -7.74 -0.31
N ILE A 157 7.17 -8.82 0.33
CA ILE A 157 7.48 -10.16 -0.18
C ILE A 157 6.86 -10.21 -1.58
N GLU A 158 7.69 -10.12 -2.61
CA GLU A 158 7.29 -10.30 -3.99
C GLU A 158 7.44 -11.77 -4.32
N THR A 159 6.32 -12.39 -4.59
CA THR A 159 6.24 -13.76 -5.08
C THR A 159 6.06 -13.73 -6.59
N LYS A 160 6.77 -14.60 -7.28
CA LYS A 160 6.79 -14.66 -8.74
C LYS A 160 5.69 -15.55 -9.31
N HIS A 161 5.36 -16.62 -8.62
CA HIS A 161 4.37 -17.62 -9.02
C HIS A 161 3.75 -18.27 -7.78
N THR A 162 2.73 -19.06 -7.99
CA THR A 162 2.10 -19.90 -6.97
C THR A 162 3.12 -20.89 -6.39
N GLY A 163 3.18 -21.01 -5.06
CA GLY A 163 4.12 -21.90 -4.34
C GLY A 163 5.52 -21.32 -4.15
N ASP A 164 5.85 -20.16 -4.70
CA ASP A 164 7.15 -19.50 -4.47
C ASP A 164 7.39 -19.22 -2.98
N LEU A 165 6.36 -18.74 -2.28
CA LEU A 165 6.38 -18.52 -0.84
C LEU A 165 5.03 -18.80 -0.21
N VAL A 166 5.03 -19.66 0.77
CA VAL A 166 3.86 -19.98 1.62
C VAL A 166 4.13 -19.46 3.03
N ALA A 167 3.22 -18.68 3.58
CA ALA A 167 3.35 -18.15 4.93
C ALA A 167 2.51 -18.97 5.91
N VAL A 168 3.07 -19.24 7.08
CA VAL A 168 2.45 -20.03 8.15
C VAL A 168 2.45 -19.26 9.47
N ASP A 169 1.42 -19.47 10.28
CA ASP A 169 1.35 -18.89 11.63
C ASP A 169 0.34 -19.65 12.49
N THR A 170 0.51 -19.57 13.81
CA THR A 170 -0.41 -20.12 14.79
C THR A 170 -1.28 -19.03 15.40
N PHE A 171 -2.56 -19.13 15.19
CA PHE A 171 -3.55 -18.16 15.64
C PHE A 171 -4.36 -18.70 16.83
N PHE A 172 -4.45 -17.94 17.93
CA PHE A 172 -5.36 -18.26 19.03
C PHE A 172 -6.78 -17.83 18.69
N VAL A 173 -7.68 -18.78 18.50
CA VAL A 173 -9.08 -18.53 18.15
C VAL A 173 -9.90 -18.15 19.36
N GLY A 174 -9.73 -18.84 20.47
CA GLY A 174 -10.50 -18.63 21.68
C GLY A 174 -10.48 -19.84 22.61
N THR A 175 -11.46 -19.88 23.53
CA THR A 175 -11.65 -21.02 24.44
C THR A 175 -13.04 -21.60 24.22
N LEU A 176 -13.10 -22.87 23.89
CA LEU A 176 -14.33 -23.62 23.71
C LEU A 176 -14.66 -24.34 25.02
N LYS A 177 -15.90 -24.14 25.52
CA LYS A 177 -16.34 -24.75 26.78
C LYS A 177 -16.36 -26.29 26.64
N GLY A 178 -15.72 -26.98 27.56
CA GLY A 178 -15.59 -28.44 27.52
C GLY A 178 -14.39 -28.98 26.74
N VAL A 179 -13.84 -28.21 25.79
CA VAL A 179 -12.68 -28.58 24.95
C VAL A 179 -11.40 -27.87 25.41
N GLY A 180 -11.48 -26.64 25.82
CA GLY A 180 -10.34 -25.83 26.24
C GLY A 180 -9.90 -24.79 25.22
N ARG A 181 -8.61 -24.46 25.20
CA ARG A 181 -8.03 -23.48 24.26
C ARG A 181 -7.99 -24.05 22.86
N VAL A 182 -8.43 -23.26 21.90
CA VAL A 182 -8.40 -23.62 20.47
C VAL A 182 -7.43 -22.72 19.73
N TYR A 183 -6.52 -23.35 19.02
CA TYR A 183 -5.53 -22.73 18.13
C TYR A 183 -5.82 -23.15 16.69
N MET A 184 -5.57 -22.28 15.77
CA MET A 184 -5.62 -22.56 14.34
C MET A 184 -4.20 -22.50 13.78
N GLN A 185 -3.75 -23.57 13.15
CA GLN A 185 -2.61 -23.51 12.25
C GLN A 185 -3.12 -23.01 10.92
N SER A 186 -2.61 -21.87 10.48
CA SER A 186 -3.02 -21.18 9.25
C SER A 186 -1.87 -21.15 8.25
N VAL A 187 -2.19 -21.41 7.02
CA VAL A 187 -1.26 -21.42 5.90
C VAL A 187 -1.87 -20.61 4.77
N ILE A 188 -1.07 -19.77 4.12
CA ILE A 188 -1.52 -18.98 2.97
C ILE A 188 -0.43 -18.92 1.90
N ASP A 189 -0.78 -19.20 0.66
CA ASP A 189 0.10 -18.92 -0.47
C ASP A 189 0.19 -17.40 -0.71
N CYS A 190 1.41 -16.89 -0.65
CA CYS A 190 1.65 -15.45 -0.74
C CYS A 190 1.45 -14.86 -2.14
N TYR A 191 1.34 -15.68 -3.18
CA TYR A 191 1.01 -15.25 -4.54
C TYR A 191 -0.50 -15.16 -4.75
N SER A 192 -1.21 -16.27 -4.58
CA SER A 192 -2.64 -16.41 -4.89
C SER A 192 -3.57 -16.02 -3.75
N ARG A 193 -3.07 -15.97 -2.51
CA ARG A 193 -3.87 -15.82 -1.28
C ARG A 193 -4.73 -17.04 -0.96
N LEU A 194 -4.52 -18.17 -1.63
CA LEU A 194 -5.17 -19.43 -1.28
C LEU A 194 -4.78 -19.80 0.16
N ALA A 195 -5.75 -20.20 0.97
CA ALA A 195 -5.55 -20.37 2.40
C ALA A 195 -6.05 -21.74 2.89
N TRP A 196 -5.34 -22.28 3.86
CA TRP A 196 -5.67 -23.51 4.59
C TRP A 196 -5.66 -23.21 6.08
N GLY A 197 -6.39 -24.01 6.85
CA GLY A 197 -6.41 -23.85 8.28
C GLY A 197 -7.01 -25.03 9.01
N ARG A 198 -6.34 -25.46 10.06
CA ARG A 198 -6.78 -26.58 10.89
C ARG A 198 -6.75 -26.21 12.36
N LEU A 199 -7.77 -26.65 13.09
CA LEU A 199 -7.94 -26.34 14.51
C LEU A 199 -7.30 -27.42 15.38
N TYR A 200 -6.69 -26.99 16.50
CA TYR A 200 -6.02 -27.83 17.47
C TYR A 200 -6.25 -27.31 18.89
N THR A 201 -6.17 -28.23 19.86
CA THR A 201 -6.18 -27.85 21.29
C THR A 201 -4.79 -27.54 21.83
N THR A 202 -3.75 -27.80 21.05
CA THR A 202 -2.35 -27.62 21.42
C THR A 202 -1.58 -26.86 20.36
N LYS A 203 -0.49 -26.25 20.77
CA LYS A 203 0.43 -25.49 19.91
C LYS A 203 1.79 -26.21 19.92
N LEU A 204 1.92 -27.24 19.10
CA LEU A 204 3.12 -28.10 19.01
C LEU A 204 3.72 -28.06 17.59
N PRO A 205 5.02 -28.33 17.42
CA PRO A 205 5.63 -28.45 16.10
C PRO A 205 4.92 -29.45 15.17
N LEU A 206 4.43 -30.55 15.74
CA LEU A 206 3.68 -31.58 15.00
C LEU A 206 2.37 -31.06 14.40
N THR A 207 1.69 -30.10 15.05
CA THR A 207 0.45 -29.52 14.48
C THR A 207 0.74 -28.66 13.26
N ALA A 208 1.88 -28.00 13.21
CA ALA A 208 2.33 -27.24 12.04
C ALA A 208 2.75 -28.17 10.89
N VAL A 209 3.47 -29.26 11.19
CA VAL A 209 3.79 -30.32 10.21
C VAL A 209 2.51 -30.91 9.62
N HIS A 210 1.55 -31.28 10.48
CA HIS A 210 0.31 -31.94 10.07
C HIS A 210 -0.47 -31.15 8.99
N VAL A 211 -0.63 -29.82 9.17
CA VAL A 211 -1.32 -28.99 8.16
C VAL A 211 -0.58 -28.94 6.83
N LEU A 212 0.76 -28.84 6.87
CA LEU A 212 1.54 -28.86 5.63
C LEU A 212 1.45 -30.21 4.93
N ASN A 213 1.64 -31.30 5.68
CA ASN A 213 1.69 -32.66 5.14
C ASN A 213 0.34 -33.17 4.63
N GLU A 214 -0.75 -32.88 5.34
CA GLU A 214 -2.06 -33.46 5.02
C GLU A 214 -2.93 -32.57 4.12
N ASP A 215 -2.76 -31.24 4.18
CA ASP A 215 -3.65 -30.32 3.49
C ASP A 215 -2.95 -29.56 2.37
N VAL A 216 -1.74 -29.03 2.63
CA VAL A 216 -1.09 -28.10 1.72
C VAL A 216 -0.30 -28.81 0.63
N LEU A 217 0.66 -29.65 0.99
CA LEU A 217 1.51 -30.32 0.00
C LEU A 217 0.73 -31.20 -0.95
N PRO A 218 -0.22 -32.05 -0.51
CA PRO A 218 -1.04 -32.84 -1.43
C PRO A 218 -1.87 -31.99 -2.40
N PHE A 219 -2.33 -30.82 -1.94
CA PHE A 219 -3.05 -29.89 -2.82
C PHE A 219 -2.14 -29.32 -3.92
N PHE A 220 -0.91 -28.94 -3.59
CA PHE A 220 0.06 -28.50 -4.58
C PHE A 220 0.43 -29.61 -5.56
N GLU A 221 0.65 -30.83 -5.08
CA GLU A 221 0.95 -32.00 -5.90
C GLU A 221 -0.17 -32.33 -6.89
N GLN A 222 -1.45 -32.25 -6.47
CA GLN A 222 -2.61 -32.44 -7.35
C GLN A 222 -2.65 -31.46 -8.53
N HIS A 223 -1.97 -30.32 -8.39
CA HIS A 223 -1.88 -29.30 -9.42
C HIS A 223 -0.51 -29.25 -10.11
N ASP A 224 0.32 -30.31 -9.93
CA ASP A 224 1.69 -30.40 -10.45
C ASP A 224 2.56 -29.18 -10.04
N ALA A 225 2.32 -28.64 -8.86
CA ALA A 225 3.05 -27.51 -8.30
C ALA A 225 3.83 -27.91 -7.05
N VAL A 226 4.82 -27.12 -6.69
CA VAL A 226 5.66 -27.35 -5.52
C VAL A 226 5.73 -26.10 -4.65
N VAL A 227 5.87 -26.30 -3.35
CA VAL A 227 6.17 -25.23 -2.40
C VAL A 227 7.69 -25.07 -2.31
N THR A 228 8.20 -23.90 -2.68
CA THR A 228 9.64 -23.63 -2.69
C THR A 228 10.13 -23.15 -1.33
N THR A 229 9.40 -22.22 -0.73
CA THR A 229 9.80 -21.58 0.53
C THR A 229 8.63 -21.49 1.48
N VAL A 230 8.86 -21.75 2.76
CA VAL A 230 7.92 -21.51 3.85
C VAL A 230 8.43 -20.38 4.74
N LEU A 231 7.57 -19.39 5.01
CA LEU A 231 7.83 -18.27 5.91
C LEU A 231 7.05 -18.44 7.21
N SER A 232 7.72 -18.47 8.33
CA SER A 232 7.09 -18.48 9.66
C SER A 232 7.57 -17.32 10.53
N ASP A 233 6.93 -17.10 11.66
CA ASP A 233 7.52 -16.33 12.76
C ASP A 233 8.60 -17.15 13.48
N ASN A 234 9.20 -16.57 14.56
CA ASN A 234 10.18 -17.27 15.39
C ASN A 234 9.51 -18.06 16.54
N GLY A 235 8.28 -18.52 16.36
CA GLY A 235 7.57 -19.33 17.33
C GLY A 235 8.29 -20.66 17.60
N ARG A 236 8.19 -21.15 18.82
CA ARG A 236 8.79 -22.44 19.19
C ARG A 236 8.20 -23.65 18.46
N GLU A 237 7.03 -23.49 17.88
CA GLU A 237 6.38 -24.48 17.02
C GLU A 237 7.01 -24.58 15.63
N PHE A 238 7.69 -23.53 15.17
CA PHE A 238 8.32 -23.46 13.85
C PHE A 238 9.84 -23.49 13.91
N CYS A 239 10.43 -22.96 14.99
CA CYS A 239 11.86 -22.74 15.08
C CYS A 239 12.50 -23.52 16.23
N GLY A 240 13.60 -24.21 15.92
CA GLY A 240 14.42 -24.91 16.88
C GLY A 240 15.78 -25.30 16.30
N ARG A 241 16.43 -26.31 16.88
CA ARG A 241 17.66 -26.85 16.30
C ARG A 241 17.32 -27.63 15.02
N PRO A 242 17.96 -27.32 13.88
CA PRO A 242 17.62 -27.92 12.59
C PRO A 242 17.74 -29.47 12.59
N ASP A 243 18.62 -30.01 13.41
CA ASP A 243 18.87 -31.45 13.55
C ASP A 243 17.89 -32.18 14.48
N LYS A 244 17.07 -31.48 15.25
CA LYS A 244 16.20 -32.03 16.29
C LYS A 244 14.77 -31.57 16.27
N HIS A 245 14.50 -30.41 15.65
CA HIS A 245 13.17 -29.83 15.67
C HIS A 245 12.27 -30.46 14.59
N PRO A 246 11.13 -31.07 14.95
CA PRO A 246 10.31 -31.84 14.01
C PRO A 246 9.90 -31.03 12.75
N TYR A 247 9.58 -29.77 12.90
CA TYR A 247 9.19 -28.92 11.79
C TYR A 247 10.36 -28.62 10.83
N GLU A 248 11.55 -28.35 11.37
CA GLU A 248 12.76 -28.10 10.58
C GLU A 248 13.19 -29.36 9.81
N ILE A 249 13.14 -30.53 10.49
CA ILE A 249 13.45 -31.81 9.87
C ILE A 249 12.48 -32.12 8.74
N PHE A 250 11.18 -31.88 8.97
CA PHE A 250 10.15 -32.11 7.95
C PHE A 250 10.43 -31.24 6.69
N LEU A 251 10.65 -29.93 6.85
CA LEU A 251 10.92 -29.06 5.72
C LEU A 251 12.20 -29.44 4.95
N GLN A 252 13.24 -29.93 5.68
CA GLN A 252 14.47 -30.42 5.04
C GLN A 252 14.22 -31.69 4.23
N LEU A 253 13.40 -32.62 4.72
CA LEU A 253 13.04 -33.86 4.00
C LEU A 253 12.23 -33.57 2.76
N GLU A 254 11.33 -32.56 2.78
CA GLU A 254 10.55 -32.13 1.65
C GLU A 254 11.32 -31.19 0.69
N GLY A 255 12.56 -30.83 1.01
CA GLY A 255 13.38 -29.92 0.20
C GLY A 255 12.87 -28.48 0.18
N ILE A 256 12.11 -28.07 1.18
CA ILE A 256 11.49 -26.75 1.30
C ILE A 256 12.41 -25.82 2.10
N GLU A 257 12.71 -24.64 1.54
CA GLU A 257 13.48 -23.63 2.26
C GLU A 257 12.66 -23.02 3.41
N HIS A 258 13.22 -23.01 4.62
CA HIS A 258 12.60 -22.35 5.76
C HIS A 258 13.15 -20.94 5.94
N ARG A 259 12.29 -19.94 5.86
CA ARG A 259 12.58 -18.52 6.17
C ARG A 259 11.82 -18.08 7.39
N THR A 260 12.52 -17.39 8.30
CA THR A 260 11.91 -16.83 9.49
C THR A 260 11.84 -15.30 9.40
N THR A 261 10.80 -14.71 10.01
CA THR A 261 10.69 -13.28 10.13
C THR A 261 11.80 -12.73 11.04
N LYS A 262 12.40 -11.58 10.67
CA LYS A 262 13.42 -10.97 11.54
C LYS A 262 12.80 -10.55 12.88
N VAL A 263 13.52 -10.84 13.97
CA VAL A 263 13.14 -10.48 15.34
C VAL A 263 12.77 -8.99 15.41
N ARG A 264 11.60 -8.66 15.97
CA ARG A 264 11.03 -7.31 16.10
C ARG A 264 10.57 -6.63 14.79
N ARG A 265 10.33 -7.40 13.71
CA ARG A 265 9.72 -6.89 12.47
C ARG A 265 8.44 -7.66 12.14
N PRO A 266 7.31 -7.39 12.82
CA PRO A 266 6.04 -8.11 12.61
C PRO A 266 5.47 -7.94 11.19
N GLN A 267 5.93 -6.94 10.42
CA GLN A 267 5.42 -6.65 9.08
C GLN A 267 5.78 -7.69 8.01
N SER A 268 6.67 -8.63 8.30
CA SER A 268 7.07 -9.67 7.35
C SER A 268 6.04 -10.80 7.18
N ASN A 269 5.07 -10.96 8.09
CA ASN A 269 3.99 -11.96 7.98
C ASN A 269 2.59 -11.35 7.71
N GLY A 270 2.57 -10.20 7.05
CA GLY A 270 1.35 -9.41 6.82
C GLY A 270 0.25 -10.12 6.02
N PHE A 271 0.58 -11.20 5.29
CA PHE A 271 -0.42 -12.01 4.57
C PHE A 271 -1.25 -12.85 5.54
N VAL A 272 -0.58 -13.57 6.43
CA VAL A 272 -1.23 -14.40 7.45
C VAL A 272 -1.97 -13.53 8.48
N GLU A 273 -1.37 -12.42 8.92
CA GLU A 273 -2.05 -11.48 9.82
C GLU A 273 -3.35 -10.93 9.23
N ARG A 274 -3.36 -10.65 7.92
CA ARG A 274 -4.58 -10.21 7.22
C ARG A 274 -5.60 -11.35 7.09
N LEU A 275 -5.15 -12.58 6.83
CA LEU A 275 -6.01 -13.77 6.83
C LEU A 275 -6.67 -13.94 8.20
N HIS A 276 -5.90 -13.89 9.31
CA HIS A 276 -6.41 -13.97 10.68
C HIS A 276 -7.49 -12.92 10.97
N ARG A 277 -7.23 -11.67 10.55
CA ARG A 277 -8.24 -10.59 10.71
C ARG A 277 -9.52 -10.91 9.94
N THR A 278 -9.40 -11.38 8.71
CA THR A 278 -10.56 -11.75 7.88
C THR A 278 -11.34 -12.90 8.50
N LEU A 279 -10.66 -13.96 8.95
CA LEU A 279 -11.27 -15.09 9.65
C LEU A 279 -11.97 -14.67 10.94
N LEU A 280 -11.33 -13.78 11.72
CA LEU A 280 -11.96 -13.25 12.93
C LEU A 280 -13.23 -12.47 12.61
N ASP A 281 -13.17 -11.56 11.64
CA ASP A 281 -14.27 -10.62 11.39
C ASP A 281 -15.42 -11.29 10.61
N GLU A 282 -15.12 -12.15 9.66
CA GLU A 282 -16.12 -12.71 8.75
C GLU A 282 -16.61 -14.13 9.16
N HIS A 283 -15.87 -14.85 10.01
CA HIS A 283 -16.22 -16.19 10.45
C HIS A 283 -16.33 -16.32 11.98
N PHE A 284 -15.22 -16.33 12.72
CA PHE A 284 -15.23 -16.70 14.13
C PHE A 284 -16.11 -15.81 15.02
N ARG A 285 -16.10 -14.49 14.82
CA ARG A 285 -16.96 -13.56 15.59
C ARG A 285 -18.44 -13.70 15.26
N ILE A 286 -18.76 -14.11 14.07
CA ILE A 286 -20.13 -14.30 13.61
C ILE A 286 -20.64 -15.65 14.10
N GLN A 287 -19.90 -16.73 13.84
CA GLN A 287 -20.29 -18.07 14.21
C GLN A 287 -20.31 -18.27 15.73
N GLY A 288 -19.34 -17.74 16.46
CA GLY A 288 -19.34 -17.79 17.93
C GLY A 288 -20.54 -17.10 18.62
N ARG A 289 -21.37 -16.37 17.85
CA ARG A 289 -22.65 -15.80 18.33
C ARG A 289 -23.87 -16.57 17.86
N LYS A 290 -23.73 -17.40 16.82
CA LYS A 290 -24.85 -18.11 16.19
C LYS A 290 -24.88 -19.57 16.57
N VAL A 291 -23.71 -20.20 16.75
CA VAL A 291 -23.54 -21.63 16.91
C VAL A 291 -22.83 -21.91 18.22
N TRP A 292 -23.34 -22.93 18.93
CA TRP A 292 -22.68 -23.50 20.10
C TRP A 292 -22.00 -24.80 19.66
N TYR A 293 -20.67 -24.80 19.61
CA TYR A 293 -19.89 -26.00 19.30
C TYR A 293 -19.66 -26.84 20.56
N GLU A 294 -19.92 -28.12 20.47
CA GLU A 294 -19.62 -29.09 21.52
C GLU A 294 -18.26 -29.75 21.33
N THR A 295 -17.84 -29.89 20.07
CA THR A 295 -16.59 -30.54 19.69
C THR A 295 -15.71 -29.68 18.79
N LEU A 296 -14.41 -30.02 18.73
CA LEU A 296 -13.47 -29.33 17.83
C LEU A 296 -13.77 -29.68 16.36
N GLU A 297 -14.24 -30.90 16.11
CA GLU A 297 -14.57 -31.42 14.78
C GLU A 297 -15.76 -30.66 14.16
N GLU A 298 -16.76 -30.30 14.96
CA GLU A 298 -17.88 -29.45 14.51
C GLU A 298 -17.38 -28.06 14.10
N MET A 299 -16.52 -27.48 14.93
CA MET A 299 -15.94 -26.17 14.66
C MET A 299 -15.02 -26.22 13.43
N GLN A 300 -14.29 -27.34 13.21
CA GLN A 300 -13.47 -27.54 12.02
C GLN A 300 -14.32 -27.62 10.75
N LYS A 301 -15.40 -28.41 10.74
CA LYS A 301 -16.30 -28.52 9.59
C LYS A 301 -16.86 -27.16 9.16
N ASP A 302 -17.22 -26.33 10.12
CA ASP A 302 -17.73 -24.99 9.83
C ASP A 302 -16.63 -24.07 9.30
N LEU A 303 -15.42 -24.20 9.81
CA LEU A 303 -14.23 -23.51 9.27
C LEU A 303 -13.92 -23.96 7.84
N ASP A 304 -14.03 -25.25 7.54
CA ASP A 304 -13.77 -25.79 6.20
C ASP A 304 -14.74 -25.24 5.17
N VAL A 305 -16.03 -25.11 5.53
CA VAL A 305 -17.04 -24.46 4.68
C VAL A 305 -16.67 -22.99 4.42
N TYR A 306 -16.24 -22.28 5.46
CA TYR A 306 -15.80 -20.89 5.29
C TYR A 306 -14.53 -20.77 4.45
N LEU A 307 -13.53 -21.61 4.65
CA LEU A 307 -12.30 -21.61 3.87
C LEU A 307 -12.56 -21.97 2.39
N HIS A 308 -13.51 -22.88 2.13
CA HIS A 308 -13.97 -23.13 0.76
C HIS A 308 -14.57 -21.85 0.14
N HIS A 309 -15.49 -21.17 0.84
CA HIS A 309 -16.03 -19.89 0.39
C HIS A 309 -14.93 -18.84 0.19
N TYR A 310 -14.00 -18.69 1.14
CA TYR A 310 -12.86 -17.76 1.05
C TYR A 310 -12.01 -18.01 -0.19
N ASN A 311 -11.73 -19.26 -0.52
CA ASN A 311 -10.84 -19.65 -1.61
C ASN A 311 -11.51 -19.59 -2.98
N HIS A 312 -12.80 -19.94 -3.08
CA HIS A 312 -13.49 -20.17 -4.37
C HIS A 312 -14.56 -19.14 -4.73
N GLU A 313 -15.10 -18.40 -3.76
CA GLU A 313 -16.25 -17.53 -4.00
C GLU A 313 -15.98 -16.07 -3.59
N ARG A 314 -15.15 -15.85 -2.57
CA ARG A 314 -14.89 -14.54 -2.02
C ARG A 314 -13.94 -13.73 -2.93
N ALA A 315 -14.41 -12.58 -3.42
CA ALA A 315 -13.58 -11.64 -4.18
C ALA A 315 -12.53 -10.94 -3.29
N HIS A 316 -11.29 -10.85 -3.76
CA HIS A 316 -10.18 -10.24 -3.04
C HIS A 316 -9.70 -8.94 -3.69
N GLN A 317 -9.50 -7.91 -2.88
CA GLN A 317 -9.01 -6.58 -3.27
C GLN A 317 -7.50 -6.40 -3.05
N GLY A 318 -6.79 -7.46 -2.69
CA GLY A 318 -5.33 -7.42 -2.47
C GLY A 318 -4.56 -7.13 -3.76
N ARG A 319 -3.28 -6.77 -3.60
CA ARG A 319 -2.35 -6.60 -4.73
C ARG A 319 -2.36 -7.86 -5.60
N ASN A 320 -2.41 -7.71 -6.92
CA ASN A 320 -2.49 -8.76 -7.93
C ASN A 320 -3.81 -9.56 -7.98
N MET A 321 -4.74 -9.32 -7.05
CA MET A 321 -6.02 -10.04 -7.03
C MET A 321 -7.06 -9.47 -7.99
N ASN A 322 -7.16 -8.13 -8.07
CA ASN A 322 -8.09 -7.42 -8.96
C ASN A 322 -9.54 -7.93 -8.89
N GLY A 323 -10.03 -8.23 -7.69
CA GLY A 323 -11.37 -8.77 -7.47
C GLY A 323 -11.54 -10.26 -7.79
N ARG A 324 -10.46 -10.96 -8.16
CA ARG A 324 -10.51 -12.42 -8.42
C ARG A 324 -10.54 -13.21 -7.12
N VAL A 325 -11.00 -14.45 -7.20
CA VAL A 325 -10.95 -15.41 -6.10
C VAL A 325 -9.56 -16.07 -6.00
N PRO A 326 -9.10 -16.46 -4.80
CA PRO A 326 -7.77 -17.06 -4.61
C PRO A 326 -7.48 -18.26 -5.48
N TYR A 327 -8.41 -19.19 -5.58
CA TYR A 327 -8.25 -20.40 -6.40
C TYR A 327 -7.99 -20.08 -7.88
N ARG A 328 -8.68 -19.09 -8.43
CA ARG A 328 -8.44 -18.67 -9.83
C ARG A 328 -7.04 -18.11 -10.02
N VAL A 329 -6.59 -17.27 -9.08
CA VAL A 329 -5.24 -16.70 -9.12
C VAL A 329 -4.17 -17.77 -8.90
N PHE A 330 -4.48 -18.81 -8.09
CA PHE A 330 -3.62 -19.98 -7.90
C PHE A 330 -3.39 -20.71 -9.23
N ILE A 331 -4.44 -21.03 -9.95
CA ILE A 331 -4.35 -21.72 -11.24
C ILE A 331 -3.63 -20.86 -12.29
N ASP A 332 -3.98 -19.57 -12.38
CA ASP A 332 -3.35 -18.64 -13.33
C ASP A 332 -1.86 -18.38 -13.03
N GLY A 333 -1.44 -18.61 -11.78
CA GLY A 333 -0.08 -18.40 -11.30
C GLY A 333 0.79 -19.67 -11.23
N LEU A 334 0.29 -20.80 -11.74
CA LEU A 334 1.11 -22.02 -11.83
C LEU A 334 2.29 -21.79 -12.78
N PRO A 335 3.51 -22.24 -12.43
CA PRO A 335 4.66 -22.11 -13.31
C PRO A 335 4.44 -22.87 -14.62
N GLU A 336 4.80 -22.26 -15.75
CA GLU A 336 4.76 -22.96 -17.05
C GLU A 336 5.61 -24.23 -16.98
N ARG A 337 5.04 -25.37 -17.39
CA ARG A 337 5.79 -26.61 -17.51
C ARG A 337 6.92 -26.40 -18.52
N LYS A 338 8.16 -26.47 -18.09
CA LYS A 338 9.27 -26.71 -19.00
C LYS A 338 9.04 -28.11 -19.60
N THR A 339 8.54 -28.15 -20.83
CA THR A 339 8.59 -29.38 -21.63
C THR A 339 10.06 -29.77 -21.73
N ILE A 340 10.42 -30.80 -21.00
CA ILE A 340 11.71 -31.47 -21.21
C ILE A 340 11.58 -32.10 -22.60
N THR A 341 12.04 -31.40 -23.62
CA THR A 341 12.33 -31.98 -24.90
C THR A 341 13.48 -32.97 -24.61
N GLU A 342 13.16 -34.26 -24.62
CA GLU A 342 14.13 -35.33 -24.73
C GLU A 342 14.91 -35.12 -26.05
N GLU A 343 16.04 -34.41 -25.96
CA GLU A 343 17.14 -34.58 -26.89
C GLU A 343 18.05 -35.65 -26.30
N ALA A 344 17.66 -36.92 -26.52
CA ALA A 344 18.54 -38.04 -26.40
C ALA A 344 18.57 -38.73 -27.75
N ALA A 345 19.64 -38.54 -28.48
CA ALA A 345 20.16 -39.43 -29.49
C ALA A 345 21.67 -39.38 -29.45
#